data_9cfde3384d0efa2a3a79551fc403f804
#
_entry.id   9cfde3384d0efa2a3a79551fc403f804
#
_cell.length_a   1.000
_cell.length_b   1.000
_cell.length_c   1.000
_cell.angle_alpha   90.00
_cell.angle_beta   90.00
_cell.angle_gamma   90.00
#
_symmetry.space_group_name_H-M   'P 1'
#
loop_
_entity.id
_entity.type
_entity.pdbx_description
1 polymer ?
#
loop_
_entity_poly.entity_id
_entity_poly.type
_entity_poly.pdbx_seq_one_letter_code
_entity_poly.pdbx_strand_id
1 'polypeptide(L)'
;MADTNIPGIGAGKYDNLIETLMKKERAPRDSAAQDLKKYEQQNAIWRKINQFSTEIREKTRDLYSFNNPFVEKTVTSSNERAITATAARDAREQTFKISINQIAQADSFLSNEIAKDFQVPKGLYSFTVGEKKFSVNWQGGKYRNFIDAVNKKGKDIIRISEVKTSPDAVSLLFESQITGEANKLEFSDDALSFALENGLIKKNDSPAVDAE
;
A
#
# COMPACT_ATOMS: atom_id res chain seq x y z
N MET A 1 -34.89 -34.88 -70.43
CA MET A 1 -34.99 -36.06 -69.61
C MET A 1 -36.45 -36.47 -69.56
N ALA A 2 -36.78 -37.62 -70.06
CA ALA A 2 -38.16 -38.05 -70.29
C ALA A 2 -38.91 -38.27 -68.95
N ASP A 3 -39.98 -37.52 -68.75
CA ASP A 3 -40.98 -37.76 -67.74
C ASP A 3 -41.69 -39.09 -68.04
N THR A 4 -41.32 -40.12 -67.31
CA THR A 4 -42.05 -41.39 -67.35
C THR A 4 -43.26 -41.29 -66.43
N ASN A 5 -44.29 -40.64 -66.89
CA ASN A 5 -45.62 -40.72 -66.30
C ASN A 5 -46.24 -42.07 -66.57
N ILE A 6 -46.24 -42.95 -65.54
CA ILE A 6 -46.93 -44.26 -65.67
C ILE A 6 -48.39 -44.02 -65.26
N PRO A 7 -49.38 -44.11 -66.21
CA PRO A 7 -50.78 -43.88 -65.88
C PRO A 7 -51.34 -45.11 -65.20
N GLY A 8 -51.79 -44.90 -63.91
CA GLY A 8 -52.51 -45.92 -63.19
C GLY A 8 -52.13 -46.12 -61.73
N ILE A 9 -51.09 -45.50 -61.21
CA ILE A 9 -50.75 -45.52 -59.74
C ILE A 9 -51.21 -44.19 -59.16
N GLY A 10 -52.31 -44.17 -58.52
CA GLY A 10 -52.83 -42.93 -57.86
C GLY A 10 -51.88 -42.45 -56.85
N ALA A 11 -51.24 -41.32 -57.22
CA ALA A 11 -50.14 -40.63 -56.47
C ALA A 11 -50.54 -40.11 -55.09
N GLY A 12 -51.56 -40.59 -54.44
CA GLY A 12 -51.97 -40.16 -53.11
C GLY A 12 -52.22 -41.32 -52.13
N LYS A 13 -52.49 -42.54 -52.70
CA LYS A 13 -52.93 -43.67 -51.86
C LYS A 13 -51.73 -44.39 -51.12
N TYR A 14 -50.59 -44.36 -51.78
CA TYR A 14 -49.36 -44.97 -51.25
C TYR A 14 -48.52 -44.00 -50.44
N ASP A 15 -48.61 -42.70 -50.68
CA ASP A 15 -47.90 -41.69 -49.96
C ASP A 15 -48.28 -41.69 -48.46
N ASN A 16 -49.57 -41.78 -48.18
CA ASN A 16 -50.03 -41.88 -46.80
C ASN A 16 -49.59 -43.23 -46.10
N LEU A 17 -49.48 -44.31 -46.90
CA LEU A 17 -49.02 -45.59 -46.36
C LEU A 17 -47.50 -45.54 -46.09
N ILE A 18 -46.74 -44.97 -47.02
CA ILE A 18 -45.30 -44.77 -46.89
C ILE A 18 -45.00 -43.86 -45.70
N GLU A 19 -45.74 -42.75 -45.58
CA GLU A 19 -45.58 -41.83 -44.47
C GLU A 19 -45.89 -42.50 -43.11
N THR A 20 -46.93 -43.30 -43.06
CA THR A 20 -47.31 -44.04 -41.84
C THR A 20 -46.27 -45.09 -41.45
N LEU A 21 -45.75 -45.82 -42.41
CA LEU A 21 -44.65 -46.79 -42.22
C LEU A 21 -43.37 -46.07 -41.81
N MET A 22 -43.03 -44.98 -42.46
CA MET A 22 -41.86 -44.16 -42.12
C MET A 22 -41.96 -43.57 -40.69
N LYS A 23 -43.15 -43.09 -40.28
CA LYS A 23 -43.41 -42.67 -38.90
C LYS A 23 -43.22 -43.80 -37.91
N LYS A 24 -43.73 -45.00 -38.22
CA LYS A 24 -43.58 -46.17 -37.35
C LYS A 24 -42.12 -46.59 -37.20
N GLU A 25 -41.34 -46.58 -38.30
CA GLU A 25 -39.93 -46.91 -38.29
C GLU A 25 -39.08 -45.81 -37.62
N ARG A 26 -39.49 -44.56 -37.70
CA ARG A 26 -38.80 -43.40 -37.05
C ARG A 26 -39.13 -43.25 -35.56
N ALA A 27 -40.28 -43.77 -35.11
CA ALA A 27 -40.74 -43.62 -33.71
C ALA A 27 -39.68 -44.04 -32.66
N PRO A 28 -38.98 -45.18 -32.80
CA PRO A 28 -37.93 -45.55 -31.84
C PRO A 28 -36.75 -44.57 -31.85
N ARG A 29 -36.37 -44.07 -33.03
CA ARG A 29 -35.28 -43.06 -33.17
C ARG A 29 -35.68 -41.74 -32.54
N ASP A 30 -36.91 -41.31 -32.79
CA ASP A 30 -37.42 -40.01 -32.29
C ASP A 30 -37.64 -40.05 -30.80
N SER A 31 -38.03 -41.23 -30.23
CA SER A 31 -38.05 -41.45 -28.78
C SER A 31 -36.64 -41.38 -28.21
N ALA A 32 -35.66 -42.09 -28.81
CA ALA A 32 -34.28 -42.04 -28.36
C ALA A 32 -33.68 -40.62 -28.41
N ALA A 33 -34.04 -39.83 -29.47
CA ALA A 33 -33.60 -38.44 -29.57
C ALA A 33 -34.22 -37.54 -28.46
N GLN A 34 -35.49 -37.78 -28.08
CA GLN A 34 -36.13 -37.09 -26.97
C GLN A 34 -35.48 -37.46 -25.64
N ASP A 35 -35.19 -38.73 -25.42
CA ASP A 35 -34.51 -39.23 -24.22
C ASP A 35 -33.08 -38.65 -24.11
N LEU A 36 -32.36 -38.63 -25.23
CA LEU A 36 -31.03 -37.97 -25.29
C LEU A 36 -31.12 -36.53 -24.85
N LYS A 37 -32.04 -35.74 -25.45
CA LYS A 37 -32.25 -34.34 -25.11
C LYS A 37 -32.58 -34.15 -23.59
N LYS A 38 -33.43 -35.05 -23.06
CA LYS A 38 -33.77 -35.05 -21.63
C LYS A 38 -32.53 -35.30 -20.73
N TYR A 39 -31.71 -36.30 -21.11
CA TYR A 39 -30.48 -36.62 -20.38
C TYR A 39 -29.44 -35.49 -20.50
N GLU A 40 -29.31 -34.86 -21.65
CA GLU A 40 -28.45 -33.69 -21.82
C GLU A 40 -28.87 -32.52 -20.92
N GLN A 41 -30.19 -32.24 -20.84
CA GLN A 41 -30.73 -31.22 -19.93
C GLN A 41 -30.48 -31.59 -18.46
N GLN A 42 -30.71 -32.83 -18.08
CA GLN A 42 -30.41 -33.31 -16.72
C GLN A 42 -28.91 -33.18 -16.39
N ASN A 43 -28.06 -33.53 -17.32
CA ASN A 43 -26.62 -33.44 -17.15
C ASN A 43 -26.19 -31.96 -17.00
N ALA A 44 -26.78 -31.05 -17.78
CA ALA A 44 -26.51 -29.63 -17.65
C ALA A 44 -26.93 -29.07 -16.28
N ILE A 45 -28.08 -29.54 -15.75
CA ILE A 45 -28.54 -29.19 -14.39
C ILE A 45 -27.58 -29.72 -13.32
N TRP A 46 -27.17 -30.98 -13.44
CA TRP A 46 -26.22 -31.58 -12.50
C TRP A 46 -24.87 -30.88 -12.49
N ARG A 47 -24.37 -30.45 -13.65
CA ARG A 47 -23.16 -29.64 -13.75
C ARG A 47 -23.30 -28.31 -13.02
N LYS A 48 -24.44 -27.61 -13.17
CA LYS A 48 -24.71 -26.37 -12.43
C LYS A 48 -24.77 -26.59 -10.91
N ILE A 49 -25.46 -27.64 -10.47
CA ILE A 49 -25.53 -27.99 -9.04
C ILE A 49 -24.11 -28.23 -8.49
N ASN A 50 -23.29 -28.96 -9.22
CA ASN A 50 -21.93 -29.25 -8.82
C ASN A 50 -21.05 -27.98 -8.74
N GLN A 51 -21.23 -27.07 -9.70
CA GLN A 51 -20.57 -25.77 -9.70
C GLN A 51 -20.97 -24.96 -8.47
N PHE A 52 -22.25 -24.77 -8.20
CA PHE A 52 -22.74 -24.05 -7.03
C PHE A 52 -22.28 -24.70 -5.72
N SER A 53 -22.29 -26.02 -5.64
CA SER A 53 -21.80 -26.74 -4.46
C SER A 53 -20.29 -26.50 -4.23
N THR A 54 -19.52 -26.38 -5.29
CA THR A 54 -18.10 -26.06 -5.23
C THR A 54 -17.90 -24.60 -4.76
N GLU A 55 -18.64 -23.67 -5.33
CA GLU A 55 -18.60 -22.25 -4.92
C GLU A 55 -18.98 -22.08 -3.43
N ILE A 56 -20.05 -22.75 -2.98
CA ILE A 56 -20.43 -22.73 -1.56
C ILE A 56 -19.30 -23.27 -0.68
N ARG A 57 -18.71 -24.39 -1.05
CA ARG A 57 -17.60 -24.98 -0.29
C ARG A 57 -16.39 -24.06 -0.23
N GLU A 58 -16.04 -23.39 -1.33
CA GLU A 58 -14.94 -22.44 -1.35
C GLU A 58 -15.21 -21.24 -0.44
N LYS A 59 -16.40 -20.65 -0.54
CA LYS A 59 -16.80 -19.53 0.33
C LYS A 59 -16.86 -19.93 1.80
N THR A 60 -17.33 -21.14 2.08
CA THR A 60 -17.37 -21.65 3.46
C THR A 60 -15.96 -21.90 3.99
N ARG A 61 -15.03 -22.35 3.15
CA ARG A 61 -13.63 -22.53 3.55
C ARG A 61 -12.99 -21.22 4.02
N ASP A 62 -13.30 -20.11 3.36
CA ASP A 62 -12.78 -18.79 3.75
C ASP A 62 -13.25 -18.37 5.15
N LEU A 63 -14.47 -18.78 5.56
CA LEU A 63 -15.00 -18.51 6.90
C LEU A 63 -14.30 -19.30 8.01
N TYR A 64 -13.75 -20.47 7.70
CA TYR A 64 -13.08 -21.36 8.66
C TYR A 64 -11.55 -21.37 8.47
N SER A 65 -11.02 -20.57 7.54
CA SER A 65 -9.58 -20.49 7.28
C SER A 65 -8.89 -19.52 8.25
N PHE A 66 -7.56 -19.49 8.18
CA PHE A 66 -6.75 -18.49 8.88
C PHE A 66 -7.12 -17.03 8.52
N ASN A 67 -7.72 -16.81 7.36
CA ASN A 67 -8.19 -15.51 6.89
C ASN A 67 -9.66 -15.24 7.24
N ASN A 68 -10.18 -15.89 8.27
CA ASN A 68 -11.54 -15.70 8.76
C ASN A 68 -11.78 -14.21 9.09
N PRO A 69 -12.70 -13.52 8.39
CA PRO A 69 -12.97 -12.10 8.61
C PRO A 69 -13.60 -11.80 9.98
N PHE A 70 -14.19 -12.80 10.63
CA PHE A 70 -14.81 -12.64 11.95
C PHE A 70 -13.82 -12.61 13.12
N VAL A 71 -12.55 -12.91 12.87
CA VAL A 71 -11.49 -12.86 13.89
C VAL A 71 -10.75 -11.52 13.89
N GLU A 72 -11.03 -10.67 12.90
CA GLU A 72 -10.44 -9.34 12.85
C GLU A 72 -10.97 -8.46 13.98
N LYS A 73 -10.04 -7.86 14.72
CA LYS A 73 -10.35 -6.92 15.79
C LYS A 73 -10.31 -5.50 15.23
N THR A 74 -11.36 -4.74 15.51
CA THR A 74 -11.43 -3.33 15.12
C THR A 74 -11.17 -2.45 16.34
N VAL A 75 -10.41 -1.40 16.14
CA VAL A 75 -10.19 -0.37 17.16
C VAL A 75 -10.97 0.87 16.78
N THR A 76 -11.74 1.39 17.72
CA THR A 76 -12.43 2.67 17.58
C THR A 76 -11.81 3.69 18.51
N SER A 77 -11.54 4.89 17.99
CA SER A 77 -11.05 6.01 18.78
C SER A 77 -12.13 7.09 18.87
N SER A 78 -12.28 7.70 20.02
CA SER A 78 -13.18 8.87 20.19
C SER A 78 -12.63 10.11 19.45
N ASN A 79 -11.34 10.13 19.13
CA ASN A 79 -10.69 11.18 18.33
C ASN A 79 -9.62 10.57 17.43
N GLU A 80 -10.01 10.20 16.22
CA GLU A 80 -9.11 9.59 15.22
C GLU A 80 -7.99 10.52 14.73
N ARG A 81 -8.13 11.85 14.91
CA ARG A 81 -7.06 12.81 14.58
C ARG A 81 -5.95 12.79 15.62
N ALA A 82 -6.25 12.40 16.84
CA ALA A 82 -5.28 12.37 17.94
C ALA A 82 -4.58 11.01 18.06
N ILE A 83 -5.34 9.93 17.93
CA ILE A 83 -4.82 8.55 18.05
C ILE A 83 -5.50 7.66 17.03
N THR A 84 -4.69 6.92 16.28
CA THR A 84 -5.09 5.75 15.52
C THR A 84 -4.37 4.53 16.08
N ALA A 85 -5.08 3.40 16.16
CA ALA A 85 -4.51 2.16 16.63
C ALA A 85 -5.03 0.99 15.80
N THR A 86 -4.25 -0.07 15.73
CA THR A 86 -4.64 -1.34 15.13
C THR A 86 -4.56 -2.43 16.19
N ALA A 87 -5.46 -3.39 16.12
CA ALA A 87 -5.46 -4.53 17.01
C ALA A 87 -4.96 -5.78 16.29
N ALA A 88 -4.12 -6.56 16.95
CA ALA A 88 -3.78 -7.90 16.50
C ALA A 88 -4.98 -8.85 16.72
N ARG A 89 -5.03 -9.95 15.99
CA ARG A 89 -6.15 -10.92 16.07
C ARG A 89 -6.34 -11.53 17.46
N ASP A 90 -5.26 -11.67 18.20
CA ASP A 90 -5.19 -12.19 19.57
C ASP A 90 -5.37 -11.11 20.64
N ALA A 91 -5.54 -9.84 20.25
CA ALA A 91 -5.74 -8.75 21.19
C ALA A 91 -6.98 -9.00 22.06
N ARG A 92 -6.87 -8.71 23.35
CA ARG A 92 -8.01 -8.76 24.26
C ARG A 92 -8.91 -7.55 24.04
N GLU A 93 -10.22 -7.76 24.16
CA GLU A 93 -11.20 -6.67 24.14
C GLU A 93 -11.02 -5.82 25.39
N GLN A 94 -10.59 -4.58 25.22
CA GLN A 94 -10.31 -3.66 26.31
C GLN A 94 -10.62 -2.22 25.88
N THR A 95 -10.95 -1.40 26.86
CA THR A 95 -11.11 0.04 26.66
C THR A 95 -10.04 0.76 27.45
N PHE A 96 -9.30 1.65 26.77
CA PHE A 96 -8.26 2.47 27.38
C PHE A 96 -8.69 3.94 27.36
N LYS A 97 -8.40 4.65 28.44
CA LYS A 97 -8.45 6.10 28.48
C LYS A 97 -7.03 6.63 28.34
N ILE A 98 -6.75 7.29 27.21
CA ILE A 98 -5.42 7.83 26.91
C ILE A 98 -5.51 9.35 26.98
N SER A 99 -4.63 9.97 27.77
CA SER A 99 -4.46 11.41 27.82
C SER A 99 -3.17 11.77 27.09
N ILE A 100 -3.27 12.57 26.05
CA ILE A 100 -2.11 13.05 25.27
C ILE A 100 -1.73 14.40 25.86
N ASN A 101 -0.62 14.46 26.56
CA ASN A 101 -0.11 15.71 27.13
C ASN A 101 0.70 16.49 26.09
N GLN A 102 1.43 15.79 25.22
CA GLN A 102 2.25 16.39 24.18
C GLN A 102 2.41 15.44 23.00
N ILE A 103 2.37 15.98 21.78
CA ILE A 103 2.67 15.23 20.56
C ILE A 103 4.18 15.26 20.35
N ALA A 104 4.77 14.12 20.01
CA ALA A 104 6.17 14.06 19.65
C ALA A 104 6.43 14.93 18.40
N GLN A 105 7.34 15.87 18.54
CA GLN A 105 7.80 16.71 17.44
C GLN A 105 9.22 16.34 17.05
N ALA A 106 9.55 16.59 15.81
CA ALA A 106 10.93 16.51 15.33
C ALA A 106 11.70 17.75 15.76
N ASP A 107 12.94 17.59 16.16
CA ASP A 107 13.80 18.75 16.42
C ASP A 107 14.05 19.52 15.14
N SER A 108 13.95 20.83 15.22
CA SER A 108 14.22 21.74 14.11
C SER A 108 15.02 22.95 14.59
N PHE A 109 16.06 23.28 13.81
CA PHE A 109 16.95 24.39 14.07
C PHE A 109 17.04 25.27 12.84
N LEU A 110 16.80 26.57 13.01
CA LEU A 110 16.89 27.55 11.92
C LEU A 110 18.13 28.41 12.10
N SER A 111 18.96 28.48 11.07
CA SER A 111 20.14 29.35 11.10
C SER A 111 19.77 30.83 11.03
N ASN A 112 20.71 31.70 11.43
CA ASN A 112 20.69 33.08 11.05
C ASN A 112 20.71 33.21 9.50
N GLU A 113 20.41 34.40 9.01
CA GLU A 113 20.50 34.70 7.58
C GLU A 113 21.94 34.58 7.08
N ILE A 114 22.12 33.83 6.01
CA ILE A 114 23.39 33.70 5.28
C ILE A 114 23.23 34.25 3.85
N ALA A 115 24.28 34.76 3.29
CA ALA A 115 24.28 35.28 1.92
C ALA A 115 24.13 34.09 0.92
N LYS A 116 23.56 34.34 -0.25
CA LYS A 116 23.38 33.31 -1.31
C LYS A 116 24.69 32.76 -1.88
N ASP A 117 25.79 33.45 -1.69
CA ASP A 117 27.13 33.03 -2.09
C ASP A 117 27.93 32.43 -0.93
N PHE A 118 27.31 32.26 0.24
CA PHE A 118 27.95 31.73 1.43
C PHE A 118 28.60 30.37 1.12
N GLN A 119 29.83 30.21 1.62
CA GLN A 119 30.58 28.98 1.49
C GLN A 119 30.74 28.32 2.84
N VAL A 120 30.34 27.05 2.89
CA VAL A 120 30.56 26.21 4.07
C VAL A 120 32.04 25.80 4.11
N PRO A 121 32.74 26.01 5.23
CA PRO A 121 34.15 25.64 5.37
C PRO A 121 34.37 24.13 5.18
N LYS A 122 35.61 23.77 4.80
CA LYS A 122 36.05 22.38 4.78
C LYS A 122 36.08 21.85 6.21
N GLY A 123 35.54 20.59 6.41
CA GLY A 123 35.54 19.98 7.72
C GLY A 123 34.79 18.68 7.78
N LEU A 124 34.75 18.08 8.98
CA LEU A 124 34.00 16.89 9.32
C LEU A 124 32.71 17.26 10.04
N TYR A 125 31.61 17.18 9.33
CA TYR A 125 30.29 17.53 9.86
C TYR A 125 29.59 16.29 10.36
N SER A 126 29.45 16.15 11.68
CA SER A 126 28.82 14.99 12.33
C SER A 126 27.50 15.36 12.95
N PHE A 127 26.49 14.52 12.71
CA PHE A 127 25.13 14.68 13.21
C PHE A 127 24.70 13.40 13.90
N THR A 128 24.03 13.54 15.03
CA THR A 128 23.46 12.42 15.81
C THR A 128 21.98 12.68 16.07
N VAL A 129 21.14 11.67 15.89
CA VAL A 129 19.72 11.71 16.25
C VAL A 129 19.39 10.41 16.97
N GLY A 130 19.21 10.48 18.27
CA GLY A 130 19.10 9.30 19.12
C GLY A 130 20.33 8.40 19.01
N GLU A 131 20.14 7.14 18.62
CA GLU A 131 21.24 6.18 18.42
C GLU A 131 21.92 6.25 17.05
N LYS A 132 21.33 7.02 16.12
CA LYS A 132 21.84 7.08 14.75
C LYS A 132 22.81 8.24 14.57
N LYS A 133 24.04 7.93 14.18
CA LYS A 133 25.09 8.90 13.89
C LYS A 133 25.57 8.76 12.45
N PHE A 134 25.78 9.89 11.77
CA PHE A 134 26.48 9.93 10.50
C PHE A 134 27.36 11.18 10.39
N SER A 135 28.34 11.14 9.55
CA SER A 135 29.26 12.26 9.32
C SER A 135 29.53 12.48 7.85
N VAL A 136 29.70 13.72 7.47
CA VAL A 136 30.04 14.15 6.10
C VAL A 136 31.40 14.81 6.14
N ASN A 137 32.37 14.25 5.44
CA ASN A 137 33.68 14.90 5.22
C ASN A 137 33.52 15.88 4.05
N TRP A 138 33.34 17.16 4.38
CA TRP A 138 33.09 18.22 3.42
C TRP A 138 34.41 18.85 2.97
N GLN A 139 34.59 19.05 1.66
CA GLN A 139 35.82 19.65 1.12
C GLN A 139 35.77 21.18 1.01
N GLY A 140 34.70 21.80 1.50
CA GLY A 140 34.46 23.22 1.31
C GLY A 140 33.63 23.52 0.06
N GLY A 141 32.91 24.63 0.06
CA GLY A 141 32.16 25.10 -1.12
C GLY A 141 30.75 25.61 -0.78
N LYS A 142 29.96 25.84 -1.82
CA LYS A 142 28.65 26.45 -1.70
C LYS A 142 27.69 25.68 -0.79
N TYR A 143 26.93 26.38 0.03
CA TYR A 143 25.99 25.79 0.98
C TYR A 143 24.97 24.84 0.32
N ARG A 144 24.55 25.09 -0.92
CA ARG A 144 23.61 24.20 -1.63
C ARG A 144 24.16 22.80 -1.86
N ASN A 145 25.42 22.74 -2.29
CA ASN A 145 26.07 21.43 -2.49
C ASN A 145 26.30 20.72 -1.15
N PHE A 146 26.54 21.50 -0.08
CA PHE A 146 26.62 20.95 1.28
C PHE A 146 25.26 20.37 1.73
N ILE A 147 24.14 21.08 1.50
CA ILE A 147 22.79 20.59 1.76
C ILE A 147 22.56 19.26 1.04
N ASP A 148 22.89 19.18 -0.25
CA ASP A 148 22.70 17.97 -1.05
C ASP A 148 23.55 16.80 -0.50
N ALA A 149 24.80 17.07 -0.10
CA ALA A 149 25.69 16.07 0.46
C ALA A 149 25.18 15.52 1.80
N VAL A 150 24.71 16.39 2.69
CA VAL A 150 24.14 16.01 3.98
C VAL A 150 22.83 15.25 3.78
N ASN A 151 21.91 15.76 2.97
CA ASN A 151 20.61 15.13 2.71
C ASN A 151 20.75 13.76 2.03
N LYS A 152 21.75 13.58 1.16
CA LYS A 152 22.03 12.29 0.53
C LYS A 152 22.52 11.26 1.54
N LYS A 153 23.36 11.66 2.47
CA LYS A 153 23.99 10.73 3.45
C LYS A 153 23.10 10.50 4.67
N GLY A 154 22.37 11.52 5.11
CA GLY A 154 21.49 11.51 6.27
C GLY A 154 20.01 11.37 5.95
N LYS A 155 19.65 10.79 4.79
CA LYS A 155 18.27 10.76 4.21
C LYS A 155 17.15 10.42 5.20
N ASP A 156 17.39 9.46 6.10
CA ASP A 156 16.38 8.97 7.06
C ASP A 156 16.65 9.44 8.50
N ILE A 157 17.56 10.39 8.66
CA ILE A 157 18.00 10.88 9.98
C ILE A 157 17.75 12.38 10.08
N ILE A 158 18.23 13.14 9.10
CA ILE A 158 18.15 14.60 9.06
C ILE A 158 17.81 15.09 7.65
N ARG A 159 17.12 16.21 7.59
CA ARG A 159 16.88 16.97 6.37
C ARG A 159 17.28 18.41 6.57
N ILE A 160 18.06 18.95 5.63
CA ILE A 160 18.37 20.37 5.56
C ILE A 160 17.61 20.98 4.39
N SER A 161 16.96 22.09 4.60
CA SER A 161 16.24 22.84 3.58
C SER A 161 16.62 24.32 3.61
N GLU A 162 16.50 24.98 2.46
CA GLU A 162 16.73 26.40 2.28
C GLU A 162 15.40 27.16 2.50
N VAL A 163 15.38 28.08 3.44
CA VAL A 163 14.27 29.02 3.68
C VAL A 163 14.67 30.38 3.19
N LYS A 164 13.96 30.92 2.21
CA LYS A 164 14.19 32.25 1.69
C LYS A 164 13.65 33.28 2.69
N THR A 165 14.54 34.11 3.22
CA THR A 165 14.20 35.21 4.16
C THR A 165 14.16 36.55 3.48
N SER A 166 15.04 36.76 2.49
CA SER A 166 15.08 37.99 1.70
C SER A 166 15.54 37.74 0.25
N PRO A 167 15.50 38.72 -0.64
CA PRO A 167 16.00 38.57 -2.03
C PRO A 167 17.45 38.08 -2.11
N ASP A 168 18.31 38.47 -1.19
CA ASP A 168 19.74 38.17 -1.22
C ASP A 168 20.24 37.29 -0.06
N ALA A 169 19.36 36.88 0.87
CA ALA A 169 19.71 36.03 1.99
C ALA A 169 18.76 34.83 2.12
N VAL A 170 19.27 33.80 2.75
CA VAL A 170 18.58 32.54 3.04
C VAL A 170 18.92 32.09 4.46
N SER A 171 18.03 31.36 5.09
CA SER A 171 18.30 30.63 6.32
C SER A 171 18.27 29.13 6.05
N LEU A 172 19.09 28.36 6.76
CA LEU A 172 19.12 26.91 6.67
C LEU A 172 18.28 26.34 7.79
N LEU A 173 17.30 25.54 7.43
CA LEU A 173 16.46 24.78 8.35
C LEU A 173 16.95 23.34 8.42
N PHE A 174 17.39 22.93 9.61
CA PHE A 174 17.81 21.56 9.93
C PHE A 174 16.67 20.88 10.67
N GLU A 175 16.15 19.78 10.15
CA GLU A 175 15.03 19.05 10.73
C GLU A 175 15.41 17.59 10.94
N SER A 176 15.18 17.08 12.16
CA SER A 176 15.25 15.64 12.40
C SER A 176 14.14 14.93 11.64
N GLN A 177 14.42 13.78 11.05
CA GLN A 177 13.39 12.93 10.44
C GLN A 177 12.81 11.92 11.44
N ILE A 178 13.33 11.91 12.67
CA ILE A 178 12.91 11.01 13.74
C ILE A 178 12.33 11.88 14.86
N THR A 179 11.12 11.60 15.27
CA THR A 179 10.41 12.32 16.33
C THR A 179 10.67 11.70 17.69
N GLY A 180 10.50 12.48 18.75
CA GLY A 180 10.53 12.03 20.13
C GLY A 180 11.66 12.64 20.95
N GLU A 181 11.45 12.77 22.26
CA GLU A 181 12.38 13.43 23.19
C GLU A 181 13.77 12.78 23.26
N ALA A 182 13.81 11.45 23.09
CA ALA A 182 15.07 10.69 23.03
C ALA A 182 15.84 10.87 21.70
N ASN A 183 15.22 11.48 20.68
CA ASN A 183 15.77 11.61 19.34
C ASN A 183 16.12 13.07 19.01
N LYS A 184 16.75 13.74 19.95
CA LYS A 184 17.25 15.10 19.73
C LYS A 184 18.33 15.14 18.69
N LEU A 185 18.35 16.19 17.89
CA LEU A 185 19.39 16.44 16.91
C LEU A 185 20.60 17.11 17.59
N GLU A 186 21.71 16.42 17.56
CA GLU A 186 22.98 16.89 18.11
C GLU A 186 24.00 17.14 17.01
N PHE A 187 24.73 18.21 17.17
CA PHE A 187 25.81 18.62 16.27
C PHE A 187 27.15 18.30 16.94
N SER A 188 28.06 17.68 16.20
CA SER A 188 29.39 17.31 16.70
C SER A 188 30.47 17.71 15.70
N ASP A 189 31.70 17.77 16.15
CA ASP A 189 32.86 18.13 15.32
C ASP A 189 32.66 19.54 14.68
N ASP A 190 33.00 19.71 13.42
CA ASP A 190 32.86 20.98 12.70
C ASP A 190 31.38 21.40 12.51
N ALA A 191 30.42 20.47 12.62
CA ALA A 191 28.99 20.80 12.60
C ALA A 191 28.60 21.61 13.85
N LEU A 192 29.20 21.36 15.01
CA LEU A 192 28.96 22.14 16.22
C LEU A 192 29.46 23.58 16.07
N SER A 193 30.67 23.77 15.56
CA SER A 193 31.23 25.10 15.29
C SER A 193 30.35 25.86 14.30
N PHE A 194 29.96 25.20 13.21
CA PHE A 194 29.07 25.76 12.19
C PHE A 194 27.71 26.17 12.81
N ALA A 195 27.13 25.34 13.67
CA ALA A 195 25.84 25.59 14.31
C ALA A 195 25.89 26.77 15.27
N LEU A 196 26.99 26.95 16.00
CA LEU A 196 27.23 28.09 16.90
C LEU A 196 27.45 29.38 16.11
N GLU A 197 28.28 29.36 15.08
CA GLU A 197 28.60 30.53 14.26
C GLU A 197 27.38 31.05 13.46
N ASN A 198 26.53 30.13 13.00
CA ASN A 198 25.34 30.49 12.23
C ASN A 198 24.05 30.58 13.08
N GLY A 199 24.17 30.52 14.41
CA GLY A 199 23.06 30.75 15.33
C GLY A 199 21.99 29.66 15.35
N LEU A 200 22.32 28.46 14.85
CA LEU A 200 21.43 27.28 14.97
C LEU A 200 21.24 26.88 16.44
N ILE A 201 22.29 26.96 17.22
CA ILE A 201 22.28 26.71 18.67
C ILE A 201 22.92 27.89 19.42
N LYS A 202 22.44 28.16 20.63
CA LYS A 202 23.03 29.14 21.53
C LYS A 202 24.06 28.48 22.43
N LYS A 203 25.10 29.20 22.79
CA LYS A 203 26.20 28.70 23.62
C LYS A 203 25.74 28.15 25.00
N ASN A 204 24.50 28.41 25.42
CA ASN A 204 23.94 27.96 26.69
C ASN A 204 23.08 26.69 26.56
N ASP A 205 22.85 26.21 25.33
CA ASP A 205 22.05 25.00 25.07
C ASP A 205 22.94 23.74 24.93
N SER A 206 24.23 23.82 25.26
CA SER A 206 25.07 22.63 25.41
C SER A 206 24.51 21.81 26.57
N PRO A 207 24.18 20.54 26.41
CA PRO A 207 23.92 19.69 27.55
C PRO A 207 25.16 19.72 28.43
N ALA A 208 24.98 20.02 29.72
CA ALA A 208 26.02 19.90 30.67
C ALA A 208 26.58 18.48 30.56
N VAL A 209 27.84 18.38 30.17
CA VAL A 209 28.60 17.14 30.34
C VAL A 209 28.78 17.04 31.83
N ASP A 210 27.92 16.28 32.51
CA ASP A 210 28.17 15.84 33.86
C ASP A 210 29.44 14.99 33.83
N ALA A 211 30.52 15.63 34.24
CA ALA A 211 31.74 14.96 34.57
C ALA A 211 31.56 14.30 35.93
N GLU A 212 31.45 12.96 35.91
CA GLU A 212 31.93 12.08 36.96
C GLU A 212 32.42 10.77 36.33
#